data_ee41b4c9829c848b75067f76ba159a07
#
_entry.id   ee41b4c9829c848b75067f76ba159a07
#
_cell.length_a   1.000
_cell.length_b   1.000
_cell.length_c   1.000
_cell.angle_alpha   90.00
_cell.angle_beta   90.00
_cell.angle_gamma   90.00
#
_symmetry.space_group_name_H-M   'P 1'
#
loop_
_entity.id
_entity.type
_entity.pdbx_description
1 polymer ?
#
loop_
_entity_poly.entity_id
_entity_poly.type
_entity_poly.pdbx_seq_one_letter_code
_entity_poly.pdbx_strand_id
1 'polypeptide(L)'
;MTKFGTKDVYPAYLTIGNIPKDIRCKPSRRAYMLVAYLPNTKLKHISNLASRRRSLSNLFHSSMRRLLLPLETVGVKGMTFTGGDGVQRRGHPIFALFIGDYPEQVLVTGVKTGECPKCQVSRDNVGTGTTPLIIRDLKKVKTVLATADMLPLQYAAACRDACIKPIYHPFWENLPYSNVYESIVPDVLHQLHQGVIKHLVKWLAAAYGCAEVDARCQRMPPNHQIRIFKNGITSLTHLTGKEHDEMCRLLLGIIVGARIVSGHDSTRLLKAVRGLLDFVTISRFPIHTDASLQSLNIALQLFHENKAVFVDIGIRKNFKIPKLHFCRHYADAICLYGSTDNYDTQHTERLHIDYAKDAYRASNHRDELFQMTTWMERNEKIIQQECNISRQRTGHHISKPMNERLPLLQPIRRLTLTKRASRLAAPLDSIIKDYGATFIRDALARYIVQTTSPTLTPAQIEHQSLFIFLPFQKLPVYHRIKYRDEESHVIDTIHIQPPRKDKHGRAVMGRFDTALAKVSDGHDQNIRSKYLDTPASCTLILILL
;
A
#
# COMPACT_ATOMS: atom_id res chain seq x y z
N MET A 1 -2.14 -7.60 -13.73
CA MET A 1 -2.72 -7.20 -15.04
C MET A 1 -3.78 -6.13 -14.86
N THR A 2 -3.77 -5.10 -15.70
CA THR A 2 -4.73 -3.99 -15.65
C THR A 2 -5.71 -4.09 -16.82
N LYS A 3 -7.01 -3.98 -16.50
CA LYS A 3 -8.09 -4.10 -17.49
C LYS A 3 -8.61 -2.75 -17.96
N PHE A 4 -8.88 -2.65 -19.28
CA PHE A 4 -9.53 -1.52 -19.93
C PHE A 4 -10.68 -2.05 -20.80
N GLY A 5 -11.87 -2.12 -20.24
CA GLY A 5 -12.98 -2.76 -20.92
C GLY A 5 -12.67 -4.23 -21.24
N THR A 6 -12.54 -4.55 -22.53
CA THR A 6 -12.22 -5.90 -23.02
C THR A 6 -10.72 -6.18 -23.19
N LYS A 7 -9.85 -5.16 -23.04
CA LYS A 7 -8.41 -5.27 -23.24
C LYS A 7 -7.68 -5.28 -21.91
N ASP A 8 -6.56 -5.97 -21.88
CA ASP A 8 -5.71 -6.13 -20.72
C ASP A 8 -4.26 -5.78 -21.09
N VAL A 9 -3.54 -5.10 -20.22
CA VAL A 9 -2.09 -4.89 -20.32
C VAL A 9 -1.37 -5.46 -19.12
N TYR A 10 -0.13 -5.90 -19.32
CA TYR A 10 0.71 -6.46 -18.26
C TYR A 10 2.01 -5.65 -18.14
N PRO A 11 2.00 -4.51 -17.42
CA PRO A 11 3.17 -3.67 -17.25
C PRO A 11 4.18 -4.32 -16.29
N ALA A 12 5.45 -4.24 -16.65
CA ALA A 12 6.58 -4.58 -15.78
C ALA A 12 7.29 -3.28 -15.35
N TYR A 13 7.47 -3.12 -14.05
CA TYR A 13 8.14 -1.97 -13.45
C TYR A 13 9.47 -2.38 -12.86
N LEU A 14 10.45 -1.48 -12.94
CA LEU A 14 11.76 -1.62 -12.32
C LEU A 14 12.00 -0.46 -11.36
N THR A 15 12.62 -0.74 -10.23
CA THR A 15 13.12 0.28 -9.29
C THR A 15 14.46 -0.15 -8.72
N ILE A 16 15.20 0.80 -8.15
CA ILE A 16 16.47 0.56 -7.47
C ILE A 16 16.22 0.52 -5.96
N GLY A 17 16.54 -0.60 -5.31
CA GLY A 17 16.33 -0.81 -3.87
C GLY A 17 17.10 0.16 -2.97
N ASN A 18 18.22 0.71 -3.47
CA ASN A 18 19.04 1.69 -2.75
C ASN A 18 18.38 3.07 -2.59
N ILE A 19 17.32 3.36 -3.35
CA ILE A 19 16.56 4.61 -3.18
C ILE A 19 15.77 4.52 -1.88
N PRO A 20 15.91 5.50 -0.95
CA PRO A 20 15.13 5.52 0.30
C PRO A 20 13.63 5.37 0.05
N LYS A 21 12.96 4.59 0.90
CA LYS A 21 11.54 4.24 0.72
C LYS A 21 10.60 5.45 0.70
N ASP A 22 10.89 6.47 1.49
CA ASP A 22 10.15 7.73 1.55
C ASP A 22 10.20 8.54 0.25
N ILE A 23 11.22 8.29 -0.59
CA ILE A 23 11.32 8.79 -1.97
C ILE A 23 10.69 7.79 -2.93
N ARG A 24 11.09 6.52 -2.85
CA ARG A 24 10.70 5.46 -3.77
C ARG A 24 9.20 5.22 -3.81
N CYS A 25 8.53 5.26 -2.65
CA CYS A 25 7.10 5.02 -2.54
C CYS A 25 6.22 6.23 -2.95
N LYS A 26 6.80 7.35 -3.35
CA LYS A 26 6.05 8.51 -3.83
C LYS A 26 5.98 8.50 -5.36
N PRO A 27 4.79 8.32 -5.98
CA PRO A 27 4.64 8.33 -7.44
C PRO A 27 5.20 9.61 -8.09
N SER A 28 5.06 10.76 -7.40
CA SER A 28 5.60 12.05 -7.87
C SER A 28 7.13 12.09 -7.99
N ARG A 29 7.85 11.17 -7.32
CA ARG A 29 9.32 11.08 -7.40
C ARG A 29 9.80 10.16 -8.52
N ARG A 30 8.88 9.43 -9.17
CA ARG A 30 9.15 8.59 -10.34
C ARG A 30 10.33 7.62 -10.17
N ALA A 31 10.45 7.06 -8.98
CA ALA A 31 11.51 6.11 -8.66
C ALA A 31 11.24 4.69 -9.24
N TYR A 32 10.05 4.48 -9.82
CA TYR A 32 9.69 3.29 -10.58
C TYR A 32 9.62 3.64 -12.07
N MET A 33 10.24 2.82 -12.89
CA MET A 33 10.22 2.94 -14.34
C MET A 33 9.39 1.82 -14.96
N LEU A 34 8.55 2.14 -15.92
CA LEU A 34 7.94 1.13 -16.78
C LEU A 34 9.02 0.65 -17.76
N VAL A 35 9.37 -0.63 -17.69
CA VAL A 35 10.41 -1.22 -18.57
C VAL A 35 9.83 -2.03 -19.72
N ALA A 36 8.62 -2.54 -19.58
CA ALA A 36 7.93 -3.25 -20.66
C ALA A 36 6.43 -3.39 -20.40
N TYR A 37 5.67 -3.57 -21.47
CA TYR A 37 4.39 -4.27 -21.43
C TYR A 37 4.64 -5.71 -21.88
N LEU A 38 4.48 -6.66 -20.96
CA LEU A 38 4.67 -8.08 -21.23
C LEU A 38 3.54 -8.61 -22.12
N PRO A 39 3.81 -9.63 -22.95
CA PRO A 39 2.80 -10.23 -23.81
C PRO A 39 1.62 -10.77 -23.00
N ASN A 40 0.42 -10.37 -23.36
CA ASN A 40 -0.83 -10.83 -22.77
C ASN A 40 -1.71 -11.50 -23.83
N THR A 41 -1.45 -12.77 -24.09
CA THR A 41 -2.21 -13.59 -25.01
C THR A 41 -2.93 -14.72 -24.32
N LYS A 42 -4.08 -15.10 -24.82
CA LYS A 42 -4.86 -16.23 -24.27
C LYS A 42 -4.50 -17.58 -24.88
N LEU A 43 -3.71 -17.61 -25.98
CA LEU A 43 -3.30 -18.81 -26.70
C LEU A 43 -4.45 -19.82 -26.91
N LYS A 44 -5.65 -19.33 -27.30
CA LYS A 44 -6.86 -20.14 -27.40
C LYS A 44 -6.76 -21.24 -28.49
N HIS A 45 -5.88 -21.07 -29.47
CA HIS A 45 -5.59 -22.07 -30.50
C HIS A 45 -4.96 -23.35 -29.94
N ILE A 46 -4.35 -23.30 -28.76
CA ILE A 46 -3.86 -24.50 -28.05
C ILE A 46 -5.04 -25.08 -27.26
N SER A 47 -5.63 -26.15 -27.75
CA SER A 47 -6.81 -26.80 -27.13
C SER A 47 -6.46 -27.44 -25.78
N ASN A 48 -5.33 -28.10 -25.67
CA ASN A 48 -4.90 -28.75 -24.44
C ASN A 48 -4.54 -27.71 -23.36
N LEU A 49 -5.29 -27.70 -22.25
CA LEU A 49 -5.13 -26.73 -21.18
C LEU A 49 -3.76 -26.79 -20.49
N ALA A 50 -3.17 -27.99 -20.33
CA ALA A 50 -1.87 -28.15 -19.71
C ALA A 50 -0.76 -27.59 -20.59
N SER A 51 -0.81 -27.87 -21.89
CA SER A 51 0.09 -27.30 -22.89
C SER A 51 -0.03 -25.80 -22.98
N ARG A 52 -1.26 -25.27 -23.01
CA ARG A 52 -1.53 -23.82 -23.01
C ARG A 52 -0.91 -23.13 -21.79
N ARG A 53 -1.10 -23.67 -20.58
CA ARG A 53 -0.51 -23.11 -19.35
C ARG A 53 1.01 -23.13 -19.39
N ARG A 54 1.63 -24.19 -19.90
CA ARG A 54 3.10 -24.26 -20.07
C ARG A 54 3.60 -23.22 -21.06
N SER A 55 2.94 -23.12 -22.22
CA SER A 55 3.30 -22.12 -23.24
C SER A 55 3.20 -20.68 -22.72
N LEU A 56 2.16 -20.36 -21.94
CA LEU A 56 2.01 -19.05 -21.29
C LEU A 56 3.12 -18.80 -20.27
N SER A 57 3.49 -19.81 -19.47
CA SER A 57 4.58 -19.70 -18.52
C SER A 57 5.93 -19.49 -19.24
N ASN A 58 6.21 -20.26 -20.28
CA ASN A 58 7.43 -20.09 -21.07
C ASN A 58 7.49 -18.75 -21.80
N LEU A 59 6.35 -18.25 -22.31
CA LEU A 59 6.28 -16.92 -22.91
C LEU A 59 6.63 -15.83 -21.90
N PHE A 60 6.11 -15.92 -20.67
CA PHE A 60 6.47 -14.99 -19.59
C PHE A 60 7.96 -15.03 -19.29
N HIS A 61 8.53 -16.23 -19.06
CA HIS A 61 9.95 -16.38 -18.74
C HIS A 61 10.87 -15.92 -19.87
N SER A 62 10.55 -16.23 -21.12
CA SER A 62 11.28 -15.73 -22.30
C SER A 62 11.26 -14.21 -22.39
N SER A 63 10.10 -13.59 -22.16
CA SER A 63 9.95 -12.14 -22.21
C SER A 63 10.75 -11.46 -21.10
N MET A 64 10.66 -11.97 -19.88
CA MET A 64 11.43 -11.48 -18.74
C MET A 64 12.94 -11.70 -18.92
N ARG A 65 13.36 -12.83 -19.50
CA ARG A 65 14.77 -13.09 -19.80
C ARG A 65 15.32 -12.06 -20.78
N ARG A 66 14.58 -11.78 -21.86
CA ARG A 66 14.97 -10.73 -22.83
C ARG A 66 15.11 -9.36 -22.17
N LEU A 67 14.21 -9.03 -21.25
CA LEU A 67 14.21 -7.77 -20.52
C LEU A 67 15.43 -7.65 -19.58
N LEU A 68 15.76 -8.74 -18.86
CA LEU A 68 16.79 -8.76 -17.82
C LEU A 68 18.16 -9.27 -18.33
N LEU A 69 18.27 -9.62 -19.61
CA LEU A 69 19.50 -10.12 -20.21
C LEU A 69 20.74 -9.24 -19.94
N PRO A 70 20.66 -7.90 -19.97
CA PRO A 70 21.79 -7.05 -19.62
C PRO A 70 22.35 -7.30 -18.21
N LEU A 71 21.50 -7.70 -17.26
CA LEU A 71 21.91 -7.95 -15.87
C LEU A 71 22.83 -9.19 -15.75
N GLU A 72 22.75 -10.14 -16.67
CA GLU A 72 23.63 -11.32 -16.67
C GLU A 72 25.11 -10.88 -16.81
N THR A 73 25.37 -9.88 -17.62
CA THR A 73 26.74 -9.36 -17.86
C THR A 73 27.12 -8.29 -16.85
N VAL A 74 26.27 -7.26 -16.68
CA VAL A 74 26.64 -6.10 -15.83
C VAL A 74 26.61 -6.44 -14.35
N GLY A 75 25.86 -7.45 -13.93
CA GLY A 75 25.88 -7.93 -12.55
C GLY A 75 27.25 -8.47 -12.16
N VAL A 76 27.97 -9.13 -13.08
CA VAL A 76 29.33 -9.65 -12.86
C VAL A 76 30.40 -8.61 -13.15
N LYS A 77 30.35 -7.99 -14.34
CA LYS A 77 31.38 -7.04 -14.77
C LYS A 77 31.26 -5.66 -14.14
N GLY A 78 30.08 -5.33 -13.64
CA GLY A 78 29.72 -3.99 -13.20
C GLY A 78 29.54 -3.02 -14.38
N MET A 79 28.96 -1.87 -14.06
CA MET A 79 28.83 -0.72 -14.97
C MET A 79 29.28 0.54 -14.28
N THR A 80 29.89 1.46 -15.02
CA THR A 80 30.26 2.76 -14.50
C THR A 80 29.05 3.70 -14.57
N PHE A 81 28.80 4.41 -13.49
CA PHE A 81 27.79 5.47 -13.44
C PHE A 81 28.32 6.67 -12.64
N THR A 82 27.82 7.84 -12.97
CA THR A 82 28.14 9.06 -12.24
C THR A 82 27.02 9.33 -11.22
N GLY A 83 27.37 9.43 -9.95
CA GLY A 83 26.45 9.80 -8.89
C GLY A 83 25.98 11.25 -8.98
N GLY A 84 24.94 11.62 -8.20
CA GLY A 84 24.49 13.01 -8.10
C GLY A 84 25.52 13.97 -7.50
N ASP A 85 26.57 13.45 -6.89
CA ASP A 85 27.75 14.14 -6.37
C ASP A 85 28.87 14.33 -7.43
N GLY A 86 28.65 13.92 -8.68
CA GLY A 86 29.63 13.98 -9.77
C GLY A 86 30.69 12.88 -9.72
N VAL A 87 30.70 12.02 -8.70
CA VAL A 87 31.71 10.96 -8.56
C VAL A 87 31.35 9.76 -9.42
N GLN A 88 32.32 9.26 -10.18
CA GLN A 88 32.16 8.02 -10.93
C GLN A 88 32.34 6.81 -10.00
N ARG A 89 31.41 5.89 -10.11
CA ARG A 89 31.39 4.63 -9.34
C ARG A 89 31.17 3.46 -10.27
N ARG A 90 31.70 2.30 -9.89
CA ARG A 90 31.36 1.03 -10.51
C ARG A 90 30.28 0.35 -9.68
N GLY A 91 29.13 0.09 -10.27
CA GLY A 91 28.00 -0.60 -9.64
C GLY A 91 27.75 -1.95 -10.26
N HIS A 92 27.31 -2.90 -9.46
CA HIS A 92 26.91 -4.26 -9.85
C HIS A 92 25.42 -4.40 -9.59
N PRO A 93 24.54 -4.17 -10.59
CA PRO A 93 23.11 -4.34 -10.41
C PRO A 93 22.76 -5.81 -10.23
N ILE A 94 22.02 -6.11 -9.17
CA ILE A 94 21.60 -7.46 -8.79
C ILE A 94 20.08 -7.51 -8.75
N PHE A 95 19.50 -8.59 -9.28
CA PHE A 95 18.09 -8.87 -9.10
C PHE A 95 17.83 -9.27 -7.64
N ALA A 96 17.35 -8.34 -6.83
CA ALA A 96 17.17 -8.53 -5.40
C ALA A 96 15.77 -9.01 -5.03
N LEU A 97 14.72 -8.40 -5.60
CA LEU A 97 13.32 -8.64 -5.23
C LEU A 97 12.42 -8.80 -6.45
N PHE A 98 11.42 -9.65 -6.32
CA PHE A 98 10.24 -9.70 -7.17
C PHE A 98 8.99 -9.38 -6.34
N ILE A 99 8.30 -8.29 -6.69
CA ILE A 99 7.10 -7.82 -6.03
C ILE A 99 5.90 -8.20 -6.90
N GLY A 100 5.02 -9.04 -6.37
CA GLY A 100 3.83 -9.50 -7.09
C GLY A 100 2.90 -10.29 -6.17
N ASP A 101 1.68 -10.55 -6.65
CA ASP A 101 0.72 -11.36 -5.94
C ASP A 101 1.07 -12.86 -5.98
N TYR A 102 0.37 -13.69 -5.20
CA TYR A 102 0.65 -15.12 -5.11
C TYR A 102 0.62 -15.85 -6.48
N PRO A 103 -0.34 -15.63 -7.39
CA PRO A 103 -0.30 -16.18 -8.74
C PRO A 103 0.96 -15.82 -9.53
N GLU A 104 1.40 -14.57 -9.45
CA GLU A 104 2.64 -14.11 -10.11
C GLU A 104 3.88 -14.69 -9.46
N GLN A 105 3.94 -14.78 -8.13
CA GLN A 105 5.04 -15.43 -7.41
C GLN A 105 5.19 -16.90 -7.81
N VAL A 106 4.07 -17.62 -7.97
CA VAL A 106 4.05 -19.01 -8.44
C VAL A 106 4.45 -19.13 -9.93
N LEU A 107 4.14 -18.12 -10.74
CA LEU A 107 4.58 -18.06 -12.14
C LEU A 107 6.09 -17.84 -12.21
N VAL A 108 6.63 -16.85 -11.51
CA VAL A 108 8.04 -16.47 -11.47
C VAL A 108 8.92 -17.61 -10.97
N THR A 109 8.52 -18.26 -9.90
CA THR A 109 9.33 -19.35 -9.29
C THR A 109 9.17 -20.70 -9.97
N GLY A 110 8.18 -20.86 -10.85
CA GLY A 110 7.84 -22.14 -11.47
C GLY A 110 7.23 -23.15 -10.50
N VAL A 111 6.89 -22.78 -9.28
CA VAL A 111 6.33 -23.69 -8.27
C VAL A 111 4.89 -24.07 -8.62
N LYS A 112 4.44 -25.23 -8.15
CA LYS A 112 3.06 -25.69 -8.35
C LYS A 112 2.07 -24.86 -7.52
N THR A 113 0.92 -24.58 -8.11
CA THR A 113 -0.18 -23.87 -7.40
C THR A 113 -0.63 -24.68 -6.19
N GLY A 114 -0.79 -24.01 -5.05
CA GLY A 114 -1.14 -24.62 -3.76
C GLY A 114 0.06 -24.88 -2.86
N GLU A 115 1.28 -24.67 -3.35
CA GLU A 115 2.53 -24.75 -2.58
C GLU A 115 3.09 -23.39 -2.25
N CYS A 116 4.09 -23.33 -1.36
CA CYS A 116 4.79 -22.11 -1.04
C CYS A 116 5.80 -21.75 -2.15
N PRO A 117 5.79 -20.54 -2.72
CA PRO A 117 6.77 -20.13 -3.73
C PRO A 117 8.18 -19.92 -3.16
N LYS A 118 8.37 -19.92 -1.83
CA LYS A 118 9.64 -19.67 -1.16
C LYS A 118 10.27 -20.91 -0.52
N CYS A 119 9.51 -21.66 0.28
CA CYS A 119 10.04 -22.82 1.02
C CYS A 119 9.51 -24.16 0.51
N GLN A 120 10.14 -25.26 0.98
CA GLN A 120 9.87 -26.64 0.54
C GLN A 120 8.64 -27.27 1.21
N VAL A 121 7.78 -26.49 1.89
CA VAL A 121 6.61 -27.05 2.54
C VAL A 121 5.70 -27.76 1.54
N SER A 122 5.30 -28.97 1.85
CA SER A 122 4.35 -29.71 1.02
C SER A 122 2.95 -29.10 1.10
N ARG A 123 2.15 -29.29 0.07
CA ARG A 123 0.77 -28.83 0.01
C ARG A 123 -0.08 -29.28 1.21
N ASP A 124 0.21 -30.46 1.73
CA ASP A 124 -0.54 -31.01 2.86
C ASP A 124 -0.19 -30.33 4.17
N ASN A 125 1.04 -29.84 4.31
CA ASN A 125 1.56 -29.22 5.52
C ASN A 125 1.52 -27.68 5.52
N VAL A 126 1.04 -27.07 4.45
CA VAL A 126 0.90 -25.60 4.32
C VAL A 126 0.11 -24.95 5.47
N GLY A 127 -0.80 -25.70 6.09
CA GLY A 127 -1.66 -25.22 7.18
C GLY A 127 -1.10 -25.41 8.59
N THR A 128 -0.04 -26.16 8.80
CA THR A 128 0.35 -26.64 10.15
C THR A 128 0.91 -25.55 11.06
N GLY A 129 1.63 -24.57 10.54
CA GLY A 129 2.23 -23.52 11.36
C GLY A 129 3.58 -23.90 12.01
N THR A 130 3.93 -25.17 12.10
CA THR A 130 5.11 -25.68 12.83
C THR A 130 6.20 -26.25 11.94
N THR A 131 5.95 -26.50 10.64
CA THR A 131 6.94 -27.04 9.71
C THR A 131 8.13 -26.12 9.56
N PRO A 132 9.37 -26.65 9.46
CA PRO A 132 10.57 -25.83 9.19
C PRO A 132 10.44 -25.01 7.90
N LEU A 133 10.94 -23.78 7.92
CA LEU A 133 10.94 -22.89 6.75
C LEU A 133 12.24 -23.05 5.94
N ILE A 134 12.44 -24.22 5.34
CA ILE A 134 13.61 -24.50 4.51
C ILE A 134 13.38 -23.89 3.14
N ILE A 135 14.17 -22.90 2.75
CA ILE A 135 14.12 -22.28 1.42
C ILE A 135 14.38 -23.35 0.35
N ARG A 136 13.72 -23.22 -0.81
CA ARG A 136 13.92 -24.12 -1.94
C ARG A 136 15.36 -24.04 -2.45
N ASP A 137 15.95 -25.22 -2.69
CA ASP A 137 17.31 -25.32 -3.19
C ASP A 137 17.36 -24.96 -4.69
N LEU A 138 17.86 -23.74 -4.96
CA LEU A 138 18.02 -23.23 -6.32
C LEU A 138 18.97 -24.10 -7.16
N LYS A 139 20.04 -24.64 -6.57
CA LYS A 139 21.01 -25.49 -7.29
C LYS A 139 20.33 -26.76 -7.77
N LYS A 140 19.62 -27.45 -6.88
CA LYS A 140 18.84 -28.65 -7.21
C LYS A 140 17.82 -28.38 -8.32
N VAL A 141 17.11 -27.25 -8.23
CA VAL A 141 16.13 -26.87 -9.26
C VAL A 141 16.81 -26.60 -10.60
N LYS A 142 17.93 -25.87 -10.61
CA LYS A 142 18.70 -25.61 -11.85
C LYS A 142 19.19 -26.91 -12.48
N THR A 143 19.68 -27.88 -11.70
CA THR A 143 20.09 -29.20 -12.20
C THR A 143 18.93 -29.92 -12.91
N VAL A 144 17.73 -29.87 -12.33
CA VAL A 144 16.54 -30.47 -12.95
C VAL A 144 16.14 -29.71 -14.23
N LEU A 145 16.17 -28.38 -14.23
CA LEU A 145 15.83 -27.60 -15.42
C LEU A 145 16.83 -27.77 -16.57
N ALA A 146 18.11 -28.01 -16.25
CA ALA A 146 19.15 -28.31 -17.26
C ALA A 146 18.90 -29.63 -18.03
N THR A 147 17.98 -30.46 -17.54
CA THR A 147 17.57 -31.69 -18.28
C THR A 147 16.44 -31.44 -19.29
N ALA A 148 16.16 -30.18 -19.62
CA ALA A 148 15.06 -29.80 -20.52
C ALA A 148 15.15 -30.39 -21.92
N ASP A 149 16.35 -30.69 -22.40
CA ASP A 149 16.62 -31.31 -23.71
C ASP A 149 16.45 -32.86 -23.72
N MET A 150 16.17 -33.45 -22.55
CA MET A 150 15.83 -34.87 -22.45
C MET A 150 14.44 -35.18 -23.02
N LEU A 151 14.08 -36.46 -23.06
CA LEU A 151 12.73 -36.88 -23.44
C LEU A 151 11.68 -36.15 -22.59
N PRO A 152 10.64 -35.56 -23.21
CA PRO A 152 9.68 -34.70 -22.53
C PRO A 152 9.00 -35.33 -21.31
N LEU A 153 8.78 -36.63 -21.31
CA LEU A 153 8.20 -37.36 -20.18
C LEU A 153 9.15 -37.44 -18.98
N GLN A 154 10.44 -37.69 -19.26
CA GLN A 154 11.49 -37.76 -18.22
C GLN A 154 11.71 -36.39 -17.58
N TYR A 155 11.80 -35.35 -18.40
CA TYR A 155 11.89 -33.97 -17.92
C TYR A 155 10.68 -33.59 -17.06
N ALA A 156 9.46 -33.91 -17.52
CA ALA A 156 8.25 -33.62 -16.75
C ALA A 156 8.18 -34.41 -15.43
N ALA A 157 8.72 -35.62 -15.39
CA ALA A 157 8.84 -36.42 -14.17
C ALA A 157 9.83 -35.80 -13.19
N ALA A 158 11.04 -35.45 -13.63
CA ALA A 158 12.06 -34.79 -12.82
C ALA A 158 11.56 -33.46 -12.24
N CYS A 159 10.88 -32.64 -13.04
CA CYS A 159 10.24 -31.40 -12.54
C CYS A 159 9.15 -31.68 -11.50
N ARG A 160 8.38 -32.76 -11.66
CA ARG A 160 7.34 -33.14 -10.69
C ARG A 160 7.94 -33.53 -9.35
N ASP A 161 9.05 -34.26 -9.36
CA ASP A 161 9.76 -34.72 -8.16
C ASP A 161 10.44 -33.54 -7.43
N ALA A 162 10.89 -32.53 -8.19
CA ALA A 162 11.40 -31.29 -7.66
C ALA A 162 10.30 -30.29 -7.24
N CYS A 163 9.02 -30.65 -7.35
CA CYS A 163 7.85 -29.82 -7.03
C CYS A 163 7.78 -28.50 -7.83
N ILE A 164 8.27 -28.52 -9.07
CA ILE A 164 8.22 -27.37 -9.99
C ILE A 164 7.45 -27.72 -11.27
N LYS A 165 7.06 -26.70 -12.02
CA LYS A 165 6.50 -26.83 -13.36
C LYS A 165 7.64 -26.98 -14.37
N PRO A 166 7.45 -27.74 -15.45
CA PRO A 166 8.42 -27.83 -16.54
C PRO A 166 8.42 -26.48 -17.31
N ILE A 167 9.37 -25.62 -16.97
CA ILE A 167 9.65 -24.34 -17.63
C ILE A 167 11.00 -24.41 -18.30
N TYR A 168 11.12 -23.80 -19.49
CA TYR A 168 12.37 -23.80 -20.25
C TYR A 168 13.10 -22.49 -20.03
N HIS A 169 14.36 -22.55 -19.64
CA HIS A 169 15.26 -21.40 -19.45
C HIS A 169 14.60 -20.22 -18.72
N PRO A 170 14.22 -20.39 -17.45
CA PRO A 170 13.60 -19.31 -16.70
C PRO A 170 14.52 -18.10 -16.64
N PHE A 171 13.95 -16.90 -16.61
CA PHE A 171 14.70 -15.64 -16.70
C PHE A 171 15.77 -15.46 -15.61
N TRP A 172 15.61 -16.12 -14.48
CA TRP A 172 16.54 -16.07 -13.36
C TRP A 172 17.67 -17.11 -13.41
N GLU A 173 17.69 -17.96 -14.43
CA GLU A 173 18.64 -19.08 -14.54
C GLU A 173 20.10 -18.61 -14.49
N ASN A 174 20.43 -17.54 -15.21
CA ASN A 174 21.78 -17.01 -15.36
C ASN A 174 22.01 -15.68 -14.63
N LEU A 175 21.01 -15.17 -13.88
CA LEU A 175 21.21 -13.94 -13.12
C LEU A 175 22.24 -14.16 -12.00
N PRO A 176 23.32 -13.35 -11.97
CA PRO A 176 24.38 -13.50 -10.98
C PRO A 176 23.91 -13.07 -9.60
N TYR A 177 24.43 -13.71 -8.57
CA TYR A 177 24.22 -13.39 -7.15
C TYR A 177 22.76 -13.35 -6.71
N SER A 178 21.85 -13.95 -7.48
CA SER A 178 20.42 -13.94 -7.22
C SER A 178 19.90 -15.34 -6.89
N ASN A 179 19.01 -15.39 -5.90
CA ASN A 179 18.23 -16.58 -5.61
C ASN A 179 16.75 -16.23 -5.71
N VAL A 180 16.08 -16.70 -6.77
CA VAL A 180 14.67 -16.37 -7.03
C VAL A 180 13.75 -16.71 -5.85
N TYR A 181 14.04 -17.79 -5.11
CA TYR A 181 13.23 -18.20 -3.95
C TYR A 181 13.40 -17.28 -2.75
N GLU A 182 14.59 -16.72 -2.56
CA GLU A 182 14.83 -15.68 -1.56
C GLU A 182 14.22 -14.34 -1.98
N SER A 183 14.29 -14.03 -3.29
CA SER A 183 13.78 -12.77 -3.86
C SER A 183 12.26 -12.62 -3.77
N ILE A 184 11.52 -13.71 -3.50
CA ILE A 184 10.07 -13.63 -3.29
C ILE A 184 9.77 -13.04 -1.90
N VAL A 185 8.97 -11.99 -1.88
CA VAL A 185 8.59 -11.26 -0.66
C VAL A 185 7.10 -11.35 -0.38
N PRO A 186 6.68 -11.20 0.89
CA PRO A 186 5.27 -11.09 1.25
C PRO A 186 4.60 -9.88 0.60
N ASP A 187 3.30 -9.99 0.35
CA ASP A 187 2.48 -8.89 -0.17
C ASP A 187 1.35 -8.53 0.80
N VAL A 188 1.38 -7.33 1.32
CA VAL A 188 0.38 -6.87 2.29
C VAL A 188 -1.01 -6.79 1.66
N LEU A 189 -1.11 -6.24 0.43
CA LEU A 189 -2.40 -6.02 -0.22
C LEU A 189 -3.13 -7.33 -0.53
N HIS A 190 -2.53 -8.19 -1.38
CA HIS A 190 -3.22 -9.38 -1.88
C HIS A 190 -3.12 -10.57 -0.94
N GLN A 191 -2.08 -10.63 -0.11
CA GLN A 191 -1.92 -11.73 0.82
C GLN A 191 -2.67 -11.50 2.12
N LEU A 192 -2.46 -10.35 2.79
CA LEU A 192 -3.12 -10.06 4.07
C LEU A 192 -4.55 -9.52 3.84
N HIS A 193 -4.69 -8.34 3.23
CA HIS A 193 -5.99 -7.68 3.15
C HIS A 193 -6.98 -8.42 2.24
N GLN A 194 -6.66 -8.61 0.97
CA GLN A 194 -7.55 -9.31 0.01
C GLN A 194 -7.47 -10.84 0.12
N GLY A 195 -6.57 -11.36 0.94
CA GLY A 195 -6.39 -12.78 1.20
C GLY A 195 -6.88 -13.19 2.57
N VAL A 196 -6.00 -13.12 3.57
CA VAL A 196 -6.24 -13.66 4.91
C VAL A 196 -7.44 -12.98 5.60
N ILE A 197 -7.50 -11.64 5.56
CA ILE A 197 -8.59 -10.88 6.19
C ILE A 197 -9.93 -11.13 5.51
N LYS A 198 -9.95 -11.21 4.19
CA LYS A 198 -11.16 -11.60 3.46
C LYS A 198 -11.71 -12.96 3.90
N HIS A 199 -10.83 -13.92 4.18
CA HIS A 199 -11.23 -15.20 4.75
C HIS A 199 -11.74 -15.03 6.18
N LEU A 200 -11.03 -14.25 7.01
CA LEU A 200 -11.42 -14.02 8.40
C LEU A 200 -12.83 -13.42 8.50
N VAL A 201 -13.14 -12.38 7.73
CA VAL A 201 -14.49 -11.78 7.71
C VAL A 201 -15.57 -12.82 7.40
N LYS A 202 -15.33 -13.70 6.41
CA LYS A 202 -16.26 -14.78 6.07
C LYS A 202 -16.40 -15.80 7.19
N TRP A 203 -15.32 -16.14 7.89
CA TRP A 203 -15.37 -17.08 9.01
C TRP A 203 -16.13 -16.49 10.20
N LEU A 204 -15.95 -15.19 10.47
CA LEU A 204 -16.68 -14.51 11.53
C LEU A 204 -18.17 -14.37 11.21
N ALA A 205 -18.52 -14.05 9.96
CA ALA A 205 -19.91 -14.04 9.52
C ALA A 205 -20.57 -15.41 9.66
N ALA A 206 -19.83 -16.51 9.42
CA ALA A 206 -20.33 -17.87 9.63
C ALA A 206 -20.42 -18.25 11.12
N ALA A 207 -19.49 -17.76 11.98
CA ALA A 207 -19.48 -18.07 13.41
C ALA A 207 -20.59 -17.37 14.19
N TYR A 208 -20.82 -16.10 13.90
CA TYR A 208 -21.71 -15.22 14.66
C TYR A 208 -23.04 -14.93 13.95
N GLY A 209 -23.16 -15.27 12.67
CA GLY A 209 -24.28 -14.90 11.79
C GLY A 209 -24.07 -13.52 11.15
N CYS A 210 -24.42 -13.42 9.87
CA CYS A 210 -24.26 -12.16 9.10
C CYS A 210 -25.02 -10.99 9.74
N ALA A 211 -26.27 -11.23 10.16
CA ALA A 211 -27.12 -10.19 10.74
C ALA A 211 -26.54 -9.60 12.04
N GLU A 212 -26.00 -10.44 12.92
CA GLU A 212 -25.39 -9.99 14.18
C GLU A 212 -24.08 -9.21 13.93
N VAL A 213 -23.23 -9.71 13.04
CA VAL A 213 -21.98 -9.01 12.64
C VAL A 213 -22.30 -7.64 12.06
N ASP A 214 -23.27 -7.56 11.15
CA ASP A 214 -23.66 -6.30 10.51
C ASP A 214 -24.33 -5.32 11.49
N ALA A 215 -25.20 -5.81 12.37
CA ALA A 215 -25.84 -5.00 13.41
C ALA A 215 -24.82 -4.41 14.39
N ARG A 216 -23.81 -5.20 14.80
CA ARG A 216 -22.73 -4.71 15.66
C ARG A 216 -21.83 -3.71 14.95
N CYS A 217 -21.53 -3.95 13.67
CA CYS A 217 -20.77 -3.01 12.85
C CYS A 217 -21.48 -1.66 12.71
N GLN A 218 -22.79 -1.65 12.55
CA GLN A 218 -23.62 -0.44 12.47
C GLN A 218 -23.64 0.37 13.76
N ARG A 219 -23.52 -0.29 14.91
CA ARG A 219 -23.47 0.34 16.24
C ARG A 219 -22.10 0.93 16.61
N MET A 220 -21.04 0.62 15.84
CA MET A 220 -19.72 1.19 16.12
C MET A 220 -19.74 2.72 16.05
N PRO A 221 -19.13 3.39 17.03
CA PRO A 221 -19.10 4.84 17.04
C PRO A 221 -18.35 5.38 15.82
N PRO A 222 -18.75 6.56 15.31
CA PRO A 222 -18.05 7.21 14.21
C PRO A 222 -16.58 7.45 14.56
N ASN A 223 -15.69 7.16 13.62
CA ASN A 223 -14.26 7.44 13.74
C ASN A 223 -13.79 8.14 12.45
N HIS A 224 -12.99 9.20 12.60
CA HIS A 224 -12.52 9.99 11.45
C HIS A 224 -11.57 9.23 10.53
N GLN A 225 -10.89 8.20 11.04
CA GLN A 225 -9.94 7.37 10.28
C GLN A 225 -10.59 6.17 9.61
N ILE A 226 -11.80 5.80 10.00
CA ILE A 226 -12.46 4.57 9.55
C ILE A 226 -13.75 4.92 8.81
N ARG A 227 -13.99 4.26 7.68
CA ARG A 227 -15.25 4.36 6.97
C ARG A 227 -16.40 3.85 7.86
N ILE A 228 -17.50 4.58 7.88
CA ILE A 228 -18.74 4.12 8.52
C ILE A 228 -19.41 3.10 7.58
N PHE A 229 -19.50 1.86 8.01
CA PHE A 229 -20.17 0.78 7.28
C PHE A 229 -21.65 0.72 7.65
N LYS A 230 -22.44 1.65 7.12
CA LYS A 230 -23.87 1.84 7.46
C LYS A 230 -24.75 0.61 7.23
N ASN A 231 -24.37 -0.27 6.30
CA ASN A 231 -25.12 -1.49 5.97
C ASN A 231 -24.36 -2.75 6.43
N GLY A 232 -23.42 -2.61 7.37
CA GLY A 232 -22.56 -3.71 7.78
C GLY A 232 -21.43 -4.02 6.80
N ILE A 233 -20.77 -5.15 6.99
CA ILE A 233 -19.57 -5.56 6.24
C ILE A 233 -19.72 -6.88 5.50
N THR A 234 -20.73 -7.71 5.84
CA THR A 234 -20.81 -9.10 5.35
C THR A 234 -21.27 -9.19 3.90
N SER A 235 -22.12 -8.27 3.45
CA SER A 235 -22.66 -8.20 2.08
C SER A 235 -21.77 -7.47 1.08
N LEU A 236 -20.65 -6.87 1.54
CA LEU A 236 -19.80 -6.06 0.69
C LEU A 236 -19.02 -6.92 -0.30
N THR A 237 -19.05 -6.49 -1.56
CA THR A 237 -18.30 -7.08 -2.68
C THR A 237 -17.33 -6.05 -3.26
N HIS A 238 -16.29 -6.51 -3.97
CA HIS A 238 -15.30 -5.64 -4.63
C HIS A 238 -14.61 -4.63 -3.70
N LEU A 239 -14.26 -5.09 -2.49
CA LEU A 239 -13.56 -4.29 -1.50
C LEU A 239 -12.13 -3.96 -1.93
N THR A 240 -11.74 -2.71 -1.69
CA THR A 240 -10.36 -2.24 -1.84
C THR A 240 -9.48 -2.73 -0.67
N GLY A 241 -8.16 -2.69 -0.84
CA GLY A 241 -7.22 -2.98 0.25
C GLY A 241 -7.43 -2.06 1.45
N LYS A 242 -7.71 -0.78 1.22
CA LYS A 242 -8.00 0.20 2.28
C LYS A 242 -9.26 -0.18 3.07
N GLU A 243 -10.33 -0.60 2.40
CA GLU A 243 -11.55 -1.03 3.09
C GLU A 243 -11.32 -2.28 3.94
N HIS A 244 -10.50 -3.23 3.49
CA HIS A 244 -10.10 -4.36 4.33
C HIS A 244 -9.26 -3.92 5.54
N ASP A 245 -8.35 -2.95 5.39
CA ASP A 245 -7.61 -2.37 6.51
C ASP A 245 -8.54 -1.72 7.54
N GLU A 246 -9.49 -0.93 7.07
CA GLU A 246 -10.50 -0.28 7.93
C GLU A 246 -11.35 -1.32 8.67
N MET A 247 -11.71 -2.43 8.00
CA MET A 247 -12.40 -3.56 8.67
C MET A 247 -11.54 -4.21 9.76
N CYS A 248 -10.22 -4.40 9.53
CA CYS A 248 -9.34 -4.98 10.55
C CYS A 248 -9.43 -4.25 11.88
N ARG A 249 -9.55 -2.93 11.84
CA ARG A 249 -9.63 -2.09 13.04
C ARG A 249 -10.94 -2.25 13.82
N LEU A 250 -11.99 -2.75 13.16
CA LEU A 250 -13.32 -2.94 13.75
C LEU A 250 -13.58 -4.37 14.21
N LEU A 251 -12.98 -5.37 13.55
CA LEU A 251 -13.35 -6.78 13.70
C LEU A 251 -13.33 -7.27 15.14
N LEU A 252 -12.32 -6.92 15.93
CA LEU A 252 -12.23 -7.36 17.32
C LEU A 252 -13.37 -6.74 18.16
N GLY A 253 -13.64 -5.44 18.01
CA GLY A 253 -14.72 -4.76 18.69
C GLY A 253 -16.11 -5.30 18.34
N ILE A 254 -16.28 -5.73 17.07
CA ILE A 254 -17.54 -6.34 16.61
C ILE A 254 -17.82 -7.68 17.29
N ILE A 255 -16.81 -8.50 17.53
CA ILE A 255 -16.99 -9.87 18.03
C ILE A 255 -16.88 -10.02 19.55
N VAL A 256 -16.28 -9.04 20.25
CA VAL A 256 -16.21 -9.06 21.71
C VAL A 256 -17.63 -9.09 22.30
N GLY A 257 -17.88 -10.02 23.22
CA GLY A 257 -19.19 -10.23 23.86
C GLY A 257 -20.28 -10.79 22.92
N ALA A 258 -19.93 -11.18 21.67
CA ALA A 258 -20.86 -11.88 20.78
C ALA A 258 -20.92 -13.38 21.14
N ARG A 259 -22.10 -13.96 20.98
CA ARG A 259 -22.30 -15.41 21.15
C ARG A 259 -22.15 -16.13 19.82
N ILE A 260 -21.35 -17.20 19.80
CA ILE A 260 -21.24 -18.08 18.64
C ILE A 260 -22.57 -18.79 18.42
N VAL A 261 -23.03 -18.86 17.17
CA VAL A 261 -24.33 -19.50 16.82
C VAL A 261 -24.42 -20.95 17.32
N SER A 262 -23.29 -21.68 17.28
CA SER A 262 -23.21 -23.06 17.74
C SER A 262 -23.14 -23.23 19.28
N GLY A 263 -23.18 -22.16 20.06
CA GLY A 263 -23.14 -22.20 21.52
C GLY A 263 -21.76 -22.47 22.14
N HIS A 264 -20.71 -22.58 21.36
CA HIS A 264 -19.35 -22.81 21.86
C HIS A 264 -18.78 -21.56 22.56
N ASP A 265 -17.79 -21.76 23.45
CA ASP A 265 -17.07 -20.67 24.07
C ASP A 265 -16.29 -19.85 23.04
N SER A 266 -16.44 -18.53 23.07
CA SER A 266 -15.83 -17.59 22.14
C SER A 266 -14.37 -17.27 22.46
N THR A 267 -13.85 -17.68 23.61
CA THR A 267 -12.50 -17.29 24.11
C THR A 267 -11.39 -17.69 23.15
N ARG A 268 -11.39 -18.94 22.67
CA ARG A 268 -10.39 -19.42 21.69
C ARG A 268 -10.50 -18.68 20.36
N LEU A 269 -11.73 -18.42 19.91
CA LEU A 269 -11.97 -17.68 18.68
C LEU A 269 -11.47 -16.24 18.79
N LEU A 270 -11.75 -15.57 19.90
CA LEU A 270 -11.24 -14.23 20.19
C LEU A 270 -9.70 -14.18 20.19
N LYS A 271 -9.04 -15.17 20.82
CA LYS A 271 -7.57 -15.29 20.81
C LYS A 271 -7.03 -15.47 19.40
N ALA A 272 -7.64 -16.33 18.58
CA ALA A 272 -7.25 -16.53 17.20
C ALA A 272 -7.40 -15.24 16.36
N VAL A 273 -8.54 -14.57 16.49
CA VAL A 273 -8.79 -13.31 15.75
C VAL A 273 -7.83 -12.23 16.19
N ARG A 274 -7.62 -12.04 17.50
CA ARG A 274 -6.68 -11.07 18.03
C ARG A 274 -5.26 -11.32 17.52
N GLY A 275 -4.76 -12.56 17.62
CA GLY A 275 -3.43 -12.90 17.15
C GLY A 275 -3.24 -12.58 15.68
N LEU A 276 -4.23 -12.85 14.83
CA LEU A 276 -4.16 -12.55 13.41
C LEU A 276 -4.21 -11.04 13.12
N LEU A 277 -5.06 -10.29 13.82
CA LEU A 277 -5.16 -8.83 13.65
C LEU A 277 -3.91 -8.11 14.19
N ASP A 278 -3.37 -8.54 15.32
CA ASP A 278 -2.11 -8.03 15.87
C ASP A 278 -0.97 -8.30 14.87
N PHE A 279 -0.88 -9.51 14.29
CA PHE A 279 0.08 -9.84 13.25
C PHE A 279 -0.03 -8.88 12.04
N VAL A 280 -1.24 -8.66 11.51
CA VAL A 280 -1.47 -7.76 10.37
C VAL A 280 -1.08 -6.33 10.71
N THR A 281 -1.36 -5.88 11.92
CA THR A 281 -1.02 -4.52 12.38
C THR A 281 0.49 -4.34 12.52
N ILE A 282 1.15 -5.25 13.23
CA ILE A 282 2.60 -5.18 13.47
C ILE A 282 3.38 -5.34 12.16
N SER A 283 2.95 -6.24 11.25
CA SER A 283 3.64 -6.45 9.97
C SER A 283 3.75 -5.18 9.11
N ARG A 284 2.94 -4.16 9.38
CA ARG A 284 2.89 -2.89 8.66
C ARG A 284 3.57 -1.73 9.37
N PHE A 285 4.28 -1.99 10.44
CA PHE A 285 5.04 -0.94 11.12
C PHE A 285 6.07 -0.34 10.15
N PRO A 286 6.20 0.98 10.12
CA PRO A 286 7.17 1.66 9.24
C PRO A 286 8.61 1.45 9.67
N ILE A 287 8.82 1.07 10.93
CA ILE A 287 10.11 0.76 11.55
C ILE A 287 9.92 -0.49 12.40
N HIS A 288 10.85 -1.43 12.28
CA HIS A 288 10.89 -2.63 13.10
C HIS A 288 12.12 -2.65 13.99
N THR A 289 11.93 -3.14 15.22
CA THR A 289 12.97 -3.52 16.17
C THR A 289 12.90 -5.01 16.42
N ASP A 290 13.90 -5.60 17.05
CA ASP A 290 13.88 -7.02 17.44
C ASP A 290 12.66 -7.33 18.32
N ALA A 291 12.30 -6.43 19.23
CA ALA A 291 11.09 -6.57 20.06
C ALA A 291 9.79 -6.59 19.23
N SER A 292 9.69 -5.74 18.20
CA SER A 292 8.52 -5.74 17.32
C SER A 292 8.44 -6.99 16.43
N LEU A 293 9.59 -7.53 15.99
CA LEU A 293 9.64 -8.78 15.24
C LEU A 293 9.29 -9.99 16.13
N GLN A 294 9.73 -9.98 17.39
CA GLN A 294 9.32 -10.98 18.37
C GLN A 294 7.80 -10.91 18.60
N SER A 295 7.24 -9.71 18.78
CA SER A 295 5.79 -9.50 18.92
C SER A 295 5.02 -9.98 17.69
N LEU A 296 5.55 -9.76 16.49
CA LEU A 296 4.98 -10.25 15.24
C LEU A 296 4.87 -11.79 15.23
N ASN A 297 5.95 -12.47 15.64
CA ASN A 297 5.98 -13.93 15.71
C ASN A 297 5.03 -14.47 16.78
N ILE A 298 4.98 -13.84 17.97
CA ILE A 298 4.05 -14.21 19.07
C ILE A 298 2.60 -14.06 18.61
N ALA A 299 2.26 -12.98 17.91
CA ALA A 299 0.93 -12.75 17.38
C ALA A 299 0.52 -13.85 16.38
N LEU A 300 1.40 -14.21 15.46
CA LEU A 300 1.15 -15.29 14.51
C LEU A 300 1.04 -16.66 15.21
N GLN A 301 1.86 -16.91 16.21
CA GLN A 301 1.81 -18.13 17.03
C GLN A 301 0.47 -18.23 17.77
N LEU A 302 0.02 -17.13 18.41
CA LEU A 302 -1.29 -17.08 19.07
C LEU A 302 -2.43 -17.47 18.14
N PHE A 303 -2.40 -17.01 16.89
CA PHE A 303 -3.36 -17.45 15.87
C PHE A 303 -3.24 -18.95 15.60
N HIS A 304 -2.04 -19.47 15.38
CA HIS A 304 -1.81 -20.88 15.02
C HIS A 304 -2.24 -21.84 16.14
N GLU A 305 -2.04 -21.49 17.40
CA GLU A 305 -2.46 -22.27 18.58
C GLU A 305 -3.99 -22.34 18.73
N ASN A 306 -4.70 -21.28 18.33
CA ASN A 306 -6.13 -21.17 18.56
C ASN A 306 -6.99 -21.38 17.30
N LYS A 307 -6.41 -21.36 16.08
CA LYS A 307 -7.17 -21.44 14.81
C LYS A 307 -8.02 -22.70 14.64
N ALA A 308 -7.65 -23.81 15.34
CA ALA A 308 -8.40 -25.04 15.26
C ALA A 308 -9.87 -24.86 15.66
N VAL A 309 -10.20 -23.84 16.46
CA VAL A 309 -11.58 -23.49 16.83
C VAL A 309 -12.48 -23.35 15.60
N PHE A 310 -12.00 -22.83 14.47
CA PHE A 310 -12.80 -22.71 13.24
C PHE A 310 -13.10 -24.06 12.58
N VAL A 311 -12.32 -25.11 12.88
CA VAL A 311 -12.59 -26.48 12.47
C VAL A 311 -13.58 -27.12 13.45
N ASP A 312 -13.36 -26.94 14.76
CA ASP A 312 -14.15 -27.49 15.83
C ASP A 312 -15.61 -27.04 15.72
N ILE A 313 -15.86 -25.77 15.34
CA ILE A 313 -17.23 -25.24 15.13
C ILE A 313 -17.73 -25.43 13.68
N GLY A 314 -17.06 -26.24 12.87
CA GLY A 314 -17.52 -26.67 11.54
C GLY A 314 -17.37 -25.61 10.41
N ILE A 315 -16.75 -24.47 10.65
CA ILE A 315 -16.59 -23.40 9.64
C ILE A 315 -15.56 -23.77 8.59
N ARG A 316 -14.52 -24.50 8.98
CA ARG A 316 -13.43 -24.94 8.11
C ARG A 316 -13.21 -26.43 8.20
N LYS A 317 -12.79 -27.02 7.06
CA LYS A 317 -12.30 -28.42 7.05
C LYS A 317 -10.81 -28.49 7.37
N ASN A 318 -10.02 -27.47 7.00
CA ASN A 318 -8.58 -27.40 7.21
C ASN A 318 -8.06 -25.97 6.95
N PHE A 319 -6.76 -25.76 7.17
CA PHE A 319 -6.05 -24.49 6.91
C PHE A 319 -5.02 -24.61 5.79
N LYS A 320 -5.24 -25.46 4.79
CA LYS A 320 -4.35 -25.55 3.61
C LYS A 320 -4.48 -24.30 2.73
N ILE A 321 -4.04 -23.16 3.25
CA ILE A 321 -4.13 -21.84 2.61
C ILE A 321 -2.70 -21.31 2.43
N PRO A 322 -2.13 -21.29 1.18
CA PRO A 322 -0.77 -20.82 0.94
C PRO A 322 -0.52 -19.40 1.43
N LYS A 323 -1.50 -18.51 1.30
CA LYS A 323 -1.40 -17.12 1.78
C LYS A 323 -1.23 -17.04 3.28
N LEU A 324 -1.89 -17.91 4.05
CA LEU A 324 -1.74 -17.98 5.50
C LEU A 324 -0.38 -18.58 5.89
N HIS A 325 0.08 -19.63 5.20
CA HIS A 325 1.42 -20.16 5.42
C HIS A 325 2.49 -19.09 5.19
N PHE A 326 2.31 -18.29 4.15
CA PHE A 326 3.30 -17.28 3.76
C PHE A 326 3.48 -16.18 4.84
N CYS A 327 2.52 -16.00 5.76
CA CYS A 327 2.67 -15.11 6.92
C CYS A 327 3.91 -15.45 7.76
N ARG A 328 4.37 -16.68 7.76
CA ARG A 328 5.57 -17.13 8.48
C ARG A 328 6.88 -16.60 7.90
N HIS A 329 6.86 -16.07 6.68
CA HIS A 329 8.04 -15.49 6.01
C HIS A 329 8.17 -13.97 6.20
N TYR A 330 7.28 -13.32 6.98
CA TYR A 330 7.32 -11.86 7.16
C TYR A 330 8.52 -11.40 7.96
N ALA A 331 8.81 -12.03 9.10
CA ALA A 331 9.93 -11.64 9.94
C ALA A 331 11.26 -11.69 9.18
N ASP A 332 11.52 -12.80 8.49
CA ASP A 332 12.74 -12.96 7.68
C ASP A 332 12.81 -11.95 6.54
N ALA A 333 11.69 -11.69 5.85
CA ALA A 333 11.65 -10.72 4.78
C ALA A 333 11.89 -9.29 5.29
N ILE A 334 11.38 -8.95 6.48
CA ILE A 334 11.62 -7.64 7.12
C ILE A 334 13.09 -7.50 7.51
N CYS A 335 13.71 -8.55 8.05
CA CYS A 335 15.14 -8.54 8.37
C CYS A 335 16.01 -8.34 7.12
N LEU A 336 15.67 -8.99 6.00
CA LEU A 336 16.46 -8.94 4.77
C LEU A 336 16.23 -7.67 3.95
N TYR A 337 14.99 -7.17 3.88
CA TYR A 337 14.58 -6.16 2.92
C TYR A 337 13.94 -4.91 3.53
N GLY A 338 13.88 -4.86 4.86
CA GLY A 338 13.24 -3.78 5.60
C GLY A 338 11.72 -3.93 5.72
N SER A 339 11.08 -2.91 6.23
CA SER A 339 9.62 -2.89 6.46
C SER A 339 8.81 -3.16 5.18
N THR A 340 7.61 -3.71 5.34
CA THR A 340 6.75 -4.20 4.24
C THR A 340 6.38 -3.14 3.21
N ASP A 341 6.37 -1.86 3.59
CA ASP A 341 6.16 -0.74 2.66
C ASP A 341 7.28 -0.59 1.61
N ASN A 342 8.43 -1.26 1.77
CA ASN A 342 9.47 -1.35 0.74
C ASN A 342 9.03 -2.16 -0.49
N TYR A 343 8.12 -3.11 -0.32
CA TYR A 343 7.73 -4.07 -1.36
C TYR A 343 6.22 -4.32 -1.44
N ASP A 344 5.40 -3.37 -0.99
CA ASP A 344 3.94 -3.45 -1.09
C ASP A 344 3.46 -3.21 -2.53
N THR A 345 2.65 -4.14 -3.06
CA THR A 345 2.04 -4.03 -4.39
C THR A 345 1.08 -2.85 -4.53
N GLN A 346 0.60 -2.24 -3.44
CA GLN A 346 -0.23 -1.03 -3.51
C GLN A 346 0.44 0.11 -4.28
N HIS A 347 1.77 0.23 -4.17
CA HIS A 347 2.52 1.24 -4.91
C HIS A 347 2.53 0.96 -6.41
N THR A 348 2.79 -0.28 -6.81
CA THR A 348 2.80 -0.67 -8.22
C THR A 348 1.41 -0.65 -8.84
N GLU A 349 0.36 -1.01 -8.10
CA GLU A 349 -1.03 -0.85 -8.56
C GLU A 349 -1.40 0.62 -8.79
N ARG A 350 -0.91 1.53 -7.94
CA ARG A 350 -1.12 2.97 -8.16
C ARG A 350 -0.49 3.44 -9.48
N LEU A 351 0.68 2.90 -9.83
CA LEU A 351 1.37 3.22 -11.09
C LEU A 351 0.58 2.78 -12.34
N HIS A 352 -0.31 1.80 -12.23
CA HIS A 352 -1.19 1.43 -13.33
C HIS A 352 -2.10 2.58 -13.79
N ILE A 353 -2.34 3.60 -12.96
CA ILE A 353 -3.10 4.78 -13.38
C ILE A 353 -2.28 5.57 -14.40
N ASP A 354 -1.05 5.91 -14.03
CA ASP A 354 -0.21 6.80 -14.84
C ASP A 354 0.34 6.08 -16.08
N TYR A 355 0.85 4.85 -15.91
CA TYR A 355 1.55 4.10 -16.95
C TYR A 355 0.66 3.20 -17.82
N ALA A 356 -0.57 2.94 -17.40
CA ALA A 356 -1.47 2.11 -18.17
C ALA A 356 -2.77 2.82 -18.50
N LYS A 357 -3.54 3.33 -17.51
CA LYS A 357 -4.86 3.92 -17.77
C LYS A 357 -4.76 5.24 -18.52
N ASP A 358 -3.85 6.12 -18.13
CA ASP A 358 -3.70 7.41 -18.79
C ASP A 358 -3.01 7.27 -20.16
N ALA A 359 -2.03 6.37 -20.29
CA ALA A 359 -1.43 6.03 -21.57
C ALA A 359 -2.46 5.44 -22.56
N TYR A 360 -3.34 4.53 -22.09
CA TYR A 360 -4.42 3.99 -22.93
C TYR A 360 -5.42 5.07 -23.36
N ARG A 361 -5.82 5.97 -22.44
CA ARG A 361 -6.71 7.09 -22.76
C ARG A 361 -6.13 8.07 -23.78
N ALA A 362 -4.79 8.17 -23.84
CA ALA A 362 -4.09 8.99 -24.80
C ALA A 362 -3.96 8.34 -26.20
N SER A 363 -4.36 7.08 -26.35
CA SER A 363 -4.35 6.33 -27.60
C SER A 363 -5.72 6.42 -28.32
N ASN A 364 -5.75 6.08 -29.60
CA ASN A 364 -6.99 5.94 -30.36
C ASN A 364 -7.62 4.53 -30.24
N HIS A 365 -7.14 3.71 -29.31
CA HIS A 365 -7.57 2.34 -29.03
C HIS A 365 -7.34 1.33 -30.17
N ARG A 366 -6.53 1.67 -31.20
CA ARG A 366 -6.08 0.79 -32.27
C ARG A 366 -4.55 0.68 -32.18
N ASP A 367 -4.01 -0.53 -32.16
CA ASP A 367 -2.58 -0.79 -31.92
C ASP A 367 -2.05 0.00 -30.72
N GLU A 368 -2.85 -0.04 -29.65
CA GLU A 368 -2.70 0.80 -28.46
C GLU A 368 -1.33 0.70 -27.81
N LEU A 369 -0.69 -0.49 -27.80
CA LEU A 369 0.59 -0.67 -27.13
C LEU A 369 1.69 0.20 -27.73
N PHE A 370 1.76 0.31 -29.05
CA PHE A 370 2.71 1.19 -29.73
C PHE A 370 2.45 2.67 -29.39
N GLN A 371 1.20 3.08 -29.40
CA GLN A 371 0.82 4.46 -29.07
C GLN A 371 1.08 4.77 -27.60
N MET A 372 0.79 3.84 -26.69
CA MET A 372 1.07 3.97 -25.26
C MET A 372 2.57 4.13 -25.00
N THR A 373 3.42 3.30 -25.61
CA THR A 373 4.87 3.41 -25.46
C THR A 373 5.42 4.71 -26.02
N THR A 374 4.95 5.14 -27.19
CA THR A 374 5.32 6.44 -27.79
C THR A 374 4.91 7.62 -26.91
N TRP A 375 3.69 7.57 -26.34
CA TRP A 375 3.21 8.59 -25.42
C TRP A 375 4.07 8.66 -24.14
N MET A 376 4.42 7.50 -23.59
CA MET A 376 5.29 7.41 -22.42
C MET A 376 6.68 7.99 -22.69
N GLU A 377 7.30 7.60 -23.80
CA GLU A 377 8.61 8.12 -24.21
C GLU A 377 8.62 9.65 -24.35
N ARG A 378 7.57 10.20 -24.93
CA ARG A 378 7.42 11.67 -25.05
C ARG A 378 7.30 12.32 -23.67
N ASN A 379 6.51 11.76 -22.79
CA ASN A 379 6.37 12.28 -21.42
C ASN A 379 7.70 12.23 -20.65
N GLU A 380 8.45 11.16 -20.76
CA GLU A 380 9.78 11.04 -20.13
C GLU A 380 10.74 12.13 -20.66
N LYS A 381 10.77 12.37 -21.97
CA LYS A 381 11.59 13.43 -22.59
C LYS A 381 11.17 14.82 -22.11
N ILE A 382 9.88 15.10 -22.02
CA ILE A 382 9.35 16.38 -21.50
C ILE A 382 9.84 16.61 -20.07
N ILE A 383 9.70 15.61 -19.20
CA ILE A 383 10.09 15.70 -17.80
C ILE A 383 11.60 15.89 -17.65
N GLN A 384 12.38 15.13 -18.44
CA GLN A 384 13.83 15.29 -18.44
C GLN A 384 14.22 16.72 -18.84
N GLN A 385 13.55 17.28 -19.83
CA GLN A 385 13.77 18.65 -20.26
C GLN A 385 13.37 19.68 -19.20
N GLU A 386 12.20 19.49 -18.54
CA GLU A 386 11.79 20.34 -17.41
C GLU A 386 12.82 20.31 -16.26
N CYS A 387 13.33 19.12 -15.94
CA CYS A 387 14.40 18.98 -14.94
C CYS A 387 15.68 19.70 -15.36
N ASN A 388 16.07 19.62 -16.62
CA ASN A 388 17.26 20.32 -17.14
C ASN A 388 17.09 21.84 -17.10
N ILE A 389 15.93 22.35 -17.53
CA ILE A 389 15.61 23.79 -17.46
C ILE A 389 15.61 24.26 -16.01
N SER A 390 15.01 23.50 -15.09
CA SER A 390 15.00 23.82 -13.67
C SER A 390 16.42 23.91 -13.09
N ARG A 391 17.28 22.94 -13.43
CA ARG A 391 18.69 22.95 -13.01
C ARG A 391 19.44 24.16 -13.54
N GLN A 392 19.24 24.49 -14.82
CA GLN A 392 19.87 25.68 -15.43
C GLN A 392 19.42 26.98 -14.75
N ARG A 393 18.11 27.11 -14.43
CA ARG A 393 17.55 28.31 -13.78
C ARG A 393 18.01 28.46 -12.33
N THR A 394 18.19 27.38 -11.61
CA THR A 394 18.59 27.41 -10.19
C THR A 394 20.09 27.55 -9.99
N GLY A 395 20.91 27.53 -11.06
CA GLY A 395 22.35 27.63 -10.97
C GLY A 395 23.05 26.53 -10.18
N HIS A 396 22.33 25.47 -9.87
CA HIS A 396 22.88 24.33 -9.15
C HIS A 396 23.80 23.52 -10.08
N HIS A 397 25.03 23.97 -10.17
CA HIS A 397 26.13 23.06 -10.50
C HIS A 397 26.17 21.96 -9.43
N ILE A 398 26.16 20.72 -9.89
CA ILE A 398 26.27 19.50 -9.06
C ILE A 398 27.69 19.49 -8.47
N SER A 399 27.90 20.24 -7.39
CA SER A 399 29.12 20.17 -6.60
C SER A 399 28.88 20.67 -5.18
N LYS A 400 28.00 19.95 -4.45
CA LYS A 400 28.10 19.95 -3.00
C LYS A 400 28.46 18.56 -2.56
N PRO A 401 29.56 18.39 -1.80
CA PRO A 401 29.91 17.09 -1.25
C PRO A 401 28.77 16.60 -0.37
N MET A 402 28.45 15.31 -0.46
CA MET A 402 27.36 14.62 0.23
C MET A 402 27.53 14.55 1.77
N ASN A 403 28.45 15.33 2.34
CA ASN A 403 28.64 15.45 3.79
C ASN A 403 27.77 16.53 4.45
N GLU A 404 27.13 17.42 3.68
CA GLU A 404 25.98 18.10 4.22
C GLU A 404 24.81 17.10 4.17
N ARG A 405 24.45 16.52 5.32
CA ARG A 405 23.13 15.92 5.53
C ARG A 405 22.16 16.86 4.83
N LEU A 406 21.49 16.34 3.77
CA LEU A 406 20.37 17.05 3.15
C LEU A 406 19.61 17.72 4.28
N PRO A 407 19.44 19.06 4.29
CA PRO A 407 18.78 19.72 5.38
C PRO A 407 17.51 18.90 5.60
N LEU A 408 17.44 18.31 6.79
CA LEU A 408 16.31 17.49 7.19
C LEU A 408 15.09 18.21 6.68
N LEU A 409 14.54 17.67 5.62
CA LEU A 409 13.32 18.06 4.94
C LEU A 409 12.76 19.37 5.45
N GLN A 410 12.64 20.38 4.56
CA GLN A 410 11.77 21.53 4.85
C GLN A 410 10.65 21.06 5.75
N PRO A 411 10.39 21.71 6.88
CA PRO A 411 9.49 21.19 7.91
C PRO A 411 8.27 20.65 7.17
N ILE A 412 8.10 19.32 7.22
CA ILE A 412 7.00 18.65 6.52
C ILE A 412 5.80 19.37 7.06
N ARG A 413 5.10 20.11 6.21
CA ARG A 413 3.91 20.84 6.66
C ARG A 413 3.04 19.81 7.34
N ARG A 414 2.94 19.90 8.66
CA ARG A 414 2.13 18.98 9.49
C ARG A 414 0.71 18.88 8.96
N LEU A 415 0.24 19.99 8.38
CA LEU A 415 -1.09 20.15 7.82
C LEU A 415 -1.01 20.37 6.32
N THR A 416 -1.75 19.58 5.54
CA THR A 416 -1.87 19.74 4.10
C THR A 416 -3.35 19.73 3.69
N LEU A 417 -3.71 20.68 2.85
CA LEU A 417 -5.04 20.73 2.23
C LEU A 417 -5.11 19.79 1.03
N THR A 418 -6.31 19.41 0.65
CA THR A 418 -6.54 18.73 -0.63
C THR A 418 -6.18 19.67 -1.79
N LYS A 419 -5.69 19.10 -2.91
CA LYS A 419 -5.25 19.89 -4.09
C LYS A 419 -6.32 20.85 -4.62
N ARG A 420 -7.60 20.52 -4.44
CA ARG A 420 -8.72 21.34 -4.88
C ARG A 420 -9.67 21.61 -3.70
N ALA A 421 -10.15 22.82 -3.62
CA ALA A 421 -11.21 23.18 -2.67
C ALA A 421 -12.49 22.40 -2.97
N SER A 422 -13.20 21.99 -1.94
CA SER A 422 -14.51 21.33 -2.06
C SER A 422 -15.59 22.31 -2.54
N ARG A 423 -15.45 23.59 -2.15
CA ARG A 423 -16.24 24.73 -2.65
C ARG A 423 -15.26 25.86 -2.98
N LEU A 424 -15.17 26.27 -4.24
CA LEU A 424 -14.17 27.24 -4.70
C LEU A 424 -14.40 28.65 -4.16
N ALA A 425 -15.66 29.06 -4.00
CA ALA A 425 -16.02 30.40 -3.60
C ALA A 425 -17.32 30.35 -2.77
N ALA A 426 -17.21 29.91 -1.51
CA ALA A 426 -18.35 29.87 -0.59
C ALA A 426 -18.54 31.25 0.06
N PRO A 427 -19.77 31.83 0.03
CA PRO A 427 -20.08 33.06 0.77
C PRO A 427 -19.85 32.87 2.28
N LEU A 428 -19.34 33.90 2.97
CA LEU A 428 -19.08 33.84 4.40
C LEU A 428 -20.34 33.47 5.20
N ASP A 429 -21.50 34.00 4.82
CA ASP A 429 -22.75 33.66 5.50
C ASP A 429 -23.15 32.20 5.33
N SER A 430 -22.87 31.60 4.15
CA SER A 430 -23.08 30.16 3.95
C SER A 430 -22.10 29.32 4.76
N ILE A 431 -20.88 29.81 4.96
CA ILE A 431 -19.89 29.13 5.81
C ILE A 431 -20.37 29.15 7.27
N ILE A 432 -20.86 30.27 7.76
CA ILE A 432 -21.43 30.36 9.10
C ILE A 432 -22.60 29.41 9.28
N LYS A 433 -23.53 29.42 8.34
CA LYS A 433 -24.75 28.60 8.40
C LYS A 433 -24.50 27.11 8.26
N ASP A 434 -23.72 26.71 7.24
CA ASP A 434 -23.54 25.31 6.85
C ASP A 434 -22.53 24.55 7.74
N TYR A 435 -21.54 25.28 8.29
CA TYR A 435 -20.44 24.70 9.08
C TYR A 435 -20.44 25.15 10.55
N GLY A 436 -21.37 25.96 10.98
CA GLY A 436 -21.44 26.48 12.36
C GLY A 436 -20.30 27.41 12.75
N ALA A 437 -19.64 28.03 11.75
CA ALA A 437 -18.48 28.90 11.97
C ALA A 437 -18.85 30.31 12.40
N THR A 438 -19.54 30.46 13.51
CA THR A 438 -20.16 31.71 13.98
C THR A 438 -19.18 32.88 14.04
N PHE A 439 -17.96 32.64 14.52
CA PHE A 439 -16.93 33.68 14.73
C PHE A 439 -15.91 33.79 13.59
N ILE A 440 -16.21 33.28 12.39
CA ILE A 440 -15.25 33.26 11.28
C ILE A 440 -14.79 34.67 10.87
N ARG A 441 -15.70 35.66 10.91
CA ARG A 441 -15.37 37.02 10.53
C ARG A 441 -14.38 37.64 11.51
N ASP A 442 -14.59 37.44 12.81
CA ASP A 442 -13.71 37.93 13.87
C ASP A 442 -12.34 37.24 13.83
N ALA A 443 -12.33 35.93 13.59
CA ALA A 443 -11.08 35.18 13.44
C ALA A 443 -10.26 35.67 12.24
N LEU A 444 -10.90 35.96 11.11
CA LEU A 444 -10.25 36.52 9.93
C LEU A 444 -9.70 37.91 10.18
N ALA A 445 -10.45 38.76 10.85
CA ALA A 445 -10.00 40.13 11.21
C ALA A 445 -8.74 40.08 12.10
N ARG A 446 -8.76 39.23 13.14
CA ARG A 446 -7.57 39.01 14.01
C ARG A 446 -6.39 38.47 13.23
N TYR A 447 -6.60 37.50 12.34
CA TYR A 447 -5.54 36.92 11.51
C TYR A 447 -4.92 37.98 10.60
N ILE A 448 -5.71 38.85 9.98
CA ILE A 448 -5.20 39.94 9.15
C ILE A 448 -4.33 40.88 9.99
N VAL A 449 -4.79 41.32 11.16
CA VAL A 449 -4.01 42.18 12.06
C VAL A 449 -2.71 41.50 12.48
N GLN A 450 -2.77 40.26 12.90
CA GLN A 450 -1.60 39.51 13.33
C GLN A 450 -0.56 39.31 12.21
N THR A 451 -1.04 39.12 10.98
CA THR A 451 -0.16 38.93 9.82
C THR A 451 0.46 40.22 9.34
N THR A 452 -0.30 41.31 9.39
CA THR A 452 0.18 42.66 8.99
C THR A 452 1.07 43.32 10.03
N SER A 453 0.86 43.01 11.31
CA SER A 453 1.59 43.62 12.43
C SER A 453 1.96 42.57 13.48
N PRO A 454 2.99 41.71 13.19
CA PRO A 454 3.35 40.57 14.04
C PRO A 454 3.85 40.90 15.45
N THR A 455 4.19 42.15 15.70
CA THR A 455 4.78 42.62 16.97
C THR A 455 3.73 43.06 17.99
N LEU A 456 2.45 43.09 17.62
CA LEU A 456 1.37 43.51 18.50
C LEU A 456 1.08 42.49 19.60
N THR A 457 0.74 42.98 20.78
CA THR A 457 0.26 42.14 21.88
C THR A 457 -1.13 41.57 21.59
N PRO A 458 -1.55 40.46 22.21
CA PRO A 458 -2.89 39.91 22.02
C PRO A 458 -4.03 40.91 22.25
N ALA A 459 -3.91 41.81 23.25
CA ALA A 459 -4.89 42.86 23.53
C ALA A 459 -4.96 43.90 22.41
N GLN A 460 -3.82 44.28 21.83
CA GLN A 460 -3.76 45.19 20.70
C GLN A 460 -4.33 44.59 19.43
N ILE A 461 -4.06 43.27 19.18
CA ILE A 461 -4.64 42.55 18.07
C ILE A 461 -6.18 42.54 18.20
N GLU A 462 -6.70 42.22 19.37
CA GLU A 462 -8.13 42.22 19.64
C GLU A 462 -8.76 43.59 19.36
N HIS A 463 -8.18 44.65 19.91
CA HIS A 463 -8.67 46.02 19.70
C HIS A 463 -8.62 46.42 18.21
N GLN A 464 -7.52 46.19 17.52
CA GLN A 464 -7.38 46.55 16.11
C GLN A 464 -8.27 45.71 15.19
N SER A 465 -8.55 44.44 15.53
CA SER A 465 -9.41 43.59 14.74
C SER A 465 -10.84 44.08 14.61
N LEU A 466 -11.34 44.87 15.60
CA LEU A 466 -12.66 45.49 15.56
C LEU A 466 -12.85 46.48 14.40
N PHE A 467 -11.77 47.06 13.90
CA PHE A 467 -11.80 48.06 12.83
C PHE A 467 -11.44 47.48 11.45
N ILE A 468 -11.18 46.17 11.33
CA ILE A 468 -10.85 45.53 10.08
C ILE A 468 -12.11 45.27 9.25
N PHE A 469 -12.16 45.88 8.09
CA PHE A 469 -13.14 45.51 7.06
C PHE A 469 -12.55 44.40 6.19
N LEU A 470 -13.26 43.27 6.06
CA LEU A 470 -12.81 42.14 5.23
C LEU A 470 -12.98 42.51 3.75
N PRO A 471 -11.88 42.52 2.95
CA PRO A 471 -11.92 42.92 1.54
C PRO A 471 -12.56 41.86 0.63
N PHE A 472 -13.05 40.78 1.19
CA PHE A 472 -13.65 39.65 0.45
C PHE A 472 -14.91 39.15 1.16
N GLN A 473 -15.84 38.60 0.38
CA GLN A 473 -17.10 38.04 0.87
C GLN A 473 -17.19 36.51 0.63
N LYS A 474 -16.23 35.93 -0.06
CA LYS A 474 -16.21 34.50 -0.42
C LYS A 474 -14.84 33.91 -0.16
N LEU A 475 -14.82 32.64 0.30
CA LEU A 475 -13.59 31.90 0.56
C LEU A 475 -13.66 30.50 -0.05
N PRO A 476 -12.51 29.91 -0.43
CA PRO A 476 -12.43 28.50 -0.76
C PRO A 476 -12.59 27.66 0.51
N VAL A 477 -13.44 26.63 0.46
CA VAL A 477 -13.68 25.72 1.58
C VAL A 477 -13.13 24.33 1.24
N TYR A 478 -12.34 23.77 2.14
CA TYR A 478 -11.76 22.45 2.04
C TYR A 478 -12.40 21.53 3.08
N HIS A 479 -13.00 20.42 2.62
CA HIS A 479 -13.64 19.44 3.51
C HIS A 479 -12.68 18.47 4.16
N ARG A 480 -11.39 18.49 3.79
CA ARG A 480 -10.39 17.55 4.28
C ARG A 480 -9.08 18.25 4.54
N ILE A 481 -8.55 18.02 5.73
CA ILE A 481 -7.20 18.42 6.11
C ILE A 481 -6.45 17.14 6.45
N LYS A 482 -5.30 16.95 5.85
CA LYS A 482 -4.38 15.85 6.18
C LYS A 482 -3.32 16.39 7.11
N TYR A 483 -3.05 15.70 8.18
CA TYR A 483 -1.90 15.97 9.02
C TYR A 483 -1.02 14.73 9.16
N ARG A 484 0.25 14.95 9.37
CA ARG A 484 1.22 13.89 9.62
C ARG A 484 1.65 13.98 11.06
N ASP A 485 1.50 12.89 11.78
CA ASP A 485 2.08 12.73 13.11
C ASP A 485 3.59 12.48 12.96
N GLU A 486 4.40 13.20 13.71
CA GLU A 486 5.87 13.11 13.64
C GLU A 486 6.40 11.83 14.27
N GLU A 487 5.75 11.32 15.30
CA GLU A 487 6.19 10.14 16.05
C GLU A 487 5.84 8.84 15.31
N SER A 488 4.59 8.74 14.86
CA SER A 488 4.10 7.53 14.18
C SER A 488 4.28 7.54 12.68
N HIS A 489 4.65 8.68 12.07
CA HIS A 489 4.66 8.91 10.62
C HIS A 489 3.33 8.62 9.92
N VAL A 490 2.25 8.46 10.67
CA VAL A 490 0.92 8.21 10.14
C VAL A 490 0.34 9.51 9.56
N ILE A 491 -0.24 9.43 8.38
CA ILE A 491 -1.00 10.53 7.79
C ILE A 491 -2.45 10.34 8.18
N ASP A 492 -2.95 11.23 8.99
CA ASP A 492 -4.34 11.26 9.39
C ASP A 492 -5.15 12.29 8.59
N THR A 493 -6.46 12.20 8.64
CA THR A 493 -7.34 13.08 7.86
C THR A 493 -8.54 13.52 8.69
N ILE A 494 -8.65 14.83 8.89
CA ILE A 494 -9.82 15.46 9.51
C ILE A 494 -10.83 15.79 8.40
N HIS A 495 -12.07 15.40 8.59
CA HIS A 495 -13.15 15.69 7.67
C HIS A 495 -14.17 16.64 8.29
N ILE A 496 -14.53 17.67 7.53
CA ILE A 496 -15.60 18.61 7.89
C ILE A 496 -16.50 18.76 6.67
N GLN A 497 -17.66 18.12 6.71
CA GLN A 497 -18.60 18.13 5.60
C GLN A 497 -20.04 18.31 6.12
N PRO A 498 -20.75 19.36 5.71
CA PRO A 498 -22.14 19.57 6.12
C PRO A 498 -23.09 18.50 5.55
N PRO A 499 -24.29 18.35 6.10
CA PRO A 499 -25.32 17.50 5.53
C PRO A 499 -25.59 17.84 4.07
N ARG A 500 -25.81 16.84 3.23
CA ARG A 500 -26.07 17.01 1.80
C ARG A 500 -27.02 15.96 1.28
N LYS A 501 -27.52 16.15 0.09
CA LYS A 501 -28.21 15.10 -0.67
C LYS A 501 -27.23 14.38 -1.60
N ASP A 502 -27.36 13.07 -1.74
CA ASP A 502 -26.60 12.29 -2.70
C ASP A 502 -27.16 12.50 -4.14
N LYS A 503 -26.53 11.85 -5.12
CA LYS A 503 -26.97 11.91 -6.53
C LYS A 503 -28.37 11.33 -6.80
N HIS A 504 -28.95 10.65 -5.81
CA HIS A 504 -30.29 10.08 -5.85
C HIS A 504 -31.28 10.85 -4.96
N GLY A 505 -30.90 12.04 -4.46
CA GLY A 505 -31.75 12.89 -3.62
C GLY A 505 -31.85 12.47 -2.15
N ARG A 506 -31.17 11.40 -1.72
CA ARG A 506 -31.23 10.89 -0.34
C ARG A 506 -30.38 11.76 0.58
N ALA A 507 -30.87 12.04 1.79
CA ALA A 507 -30.14 12.77 2.82
C ALA A 507 -28.86 12.01 3.23
N VAL A 508 -27.73 12.70 3.16
CA VAL A 508 -26.44 12.26 3.70
C VAL A 508 -26.12 13.11 4.90
N MET A 509 -25.95 12.49 6.06
CA MET A 509 -25.62 13.18 7.30
C MET A 509 -24.30 13.95 7.16
N GLY A 510 -24.21 15.09 7.85
CA GLY A 510 -22.97 15.82 7.99
C GLY A 510 -21.92 15.00 8.75
N ARG A 511 -20.65 15.29 8.49
CA ARG A 511 -19.52 14.72 9.23
C ARG A 511 -18.63 15.85 9.71
N PHE A 512 -18.49 15.96 11.03
CA PHE A 512 -17.64 16.95 11.69
C PHE A 512 -16.72 16.19 12.65
N ASP A 513 -15.50 15.96 12.22
CA ASP A 513 -14.49 15.27 13.04
C ASP A 513 -13.99 16.24 14.11
N THR A 514 -13.85 15.78 15.34
CA THR A 514 -13.25 16.54 16.44
C THR A 514 -11.74 16.37 16.39
N ALA A 515 -11.01 17.47 16.49
CA ALA A 515 -9.56 17.46 16.56
C ALA A 515 -9.09 18.27 17.78
N LEU A 516 -8.12 17.71 18.52
CA LEU A 516 -7.39 18.41 19.56
C LEU A 516 -6.31 19.26 18.91
N ALA A 517 -6.36 20.57 19.03
CA ALA A 517 -5.32 21.47 18.59
C ALA A 517 -4.44 21.86 19.79
N LYS A 518 -3.13 21.61 19.65
CA LYS A 518 -2.15 22.10 20.62
C LYS A 518 -1.76 23.53 20.20
N VAL A 519 -2.07 24.49 21.03
CA VAL A 519 -1.61 25.87 20.86
C VAL A 519 -0.28 26.00 21.61
N SER A 520 0.83 26.23 20.87
CA SER A 520 2.12 26.58 21.48
C SER A 520 2.19 28.09 21.60
N ASP A 521 2.24 28.58 22.80
CA ASP A 521 2.67 29.96 23.08
C ASP A 521 4.17 30.02 22.77
N GLY A 522 4.57 30.84 21.79
CA GLY A 522 5.89 30.85 21.13
C GLY A 522 7.13 31.10 22.01
N HIS A 523 7.09 30.81 23.30
CA HIS A 523 8.16 31.10 24.26
C HIS A 523 8.48 29.97 25.25
N ASP A 524 8.25 28.71 24.97
CA ASP A 524 8.74 27.70 25.91
C ASP A 524 9.13 26.38 25.25
N GLN A 525 10.38 25.97 25.48
CA GLN A 525 10.92 24.65 25.17
C GLN A 525 10.32 23.53 26.06
N ASN A 526 9.42 23.89 26.99
CA ASN A 526 8.68 22.99 27.86
C ASN A 526 7.17 23.04 27.57
N ILE A 527 6.72 22.03 26.85
CA ILE A 527 5.36 21.88 26.39
C ILE A 527 4.43 21.55 27.57
N ARG A 528 3.67 22.53 28.09
CA ARG A 528 2.48 22.29 28.91
C ARG A 528 1.24 22.24 28.02
N SER A 529 0.60 21.08 27.92
CA SER A 529 -0.71 20.94 27.30
C SER A 529 -1.77 21.61 28.16
N LYS A 530 -2.37 22.70 27.69
CA LYS A 530 -3.66 23.16 28.23
C LYS A 530 -4.76 22.39 27.50
N TYR A 531 -5.40 21.49 28.22
CA TYR A 531 -6.65 20.88 27.78
C TYR A 531 -7.76 21.91 27.91
N LEU A 532 -8.40 22.22 26.83
CA LEU A 532 -9.71 22.88 26.86
C LEU A 532 -10.76 21.78 27.05
N ASP A 533 -11.10 21.50 28.31
CA ASP A 533 -12.28 20.72 28.67
C ASP A 533 -13.54 21.57 28.44
N THR A 534 -14.07 21.53 27.24
CA THR A 534 -15.48 21.83 26.98
C THR A 534 -15.96 20.94 25.84
N PRO A 535 -17.11 20.26 26.01
CA PRO A 535 -17.76 19.51 24.94
C PRO A 535 -18.54 20.50 24.05
N ALA A 536 -17.85 21.43 23.45
CA ALA A 536 -18.39 22.21 22.37
C ALA A 536 -17.80 21.66 21.09
N SER A 537 -18.65 21.33 20.13
CA SER A 537 -18.30 21.02 18.75
C SER A 537 -17.42 22.14 18.20
N CYS A 538 -16.11 22.08 18.42
CA CYS A 538 -15.15 23.00 17.83
C CYS A 538 -15.08 22.72 16.34
N THR A 539 -15.80 23.52 15.58
CA THR A 539 -15.59 23.62 14.14
C THR A 539 -14.29 24.40 13.93
N LEU A 540 -13.17 23.67 13.84
CA LEU A 540 -11.88 24.27 13.54
C LEU A 540 -11.84 24.60 12.05
N ILE A 541 -12.13 25.85 11.69
CA ILE A 541 -11.92 26.35 10.34
C ILE A 541 -10.51 26.93 10.30
N LEU A 542 -9.55 26.10 9.85
CA LEU A 542 -8.20 26.56 9.52
C LEU A 542 -8.26 27.25 8.16
N ILE A 543 -8.17 28.56 8.17
CA ILE A 543 -7.97 29.38 6.98
C ILE A 543 -6.48 29.56 6.84
N LEU A 544 -5.89 28.81 5.91
CA LEU A 544 -4.53 29.07 5.41
C LEU A 544 -4.68 29.98 4.20
N LEU A 545 -4.30 31.24 4.35
CA LEU A 545 -4.16 32.20 3.26
C LEU A 545 -2.83 32.00 2.53
#